data_f137966e5d4e22d3bda1badd6bf465ab
#
_entry.id   f137966e5d4e22d3bda1badd6bf465ab
#
_cell.length_a   1.000
_cell.length_b   1.000
_cell.length_c   1.000
_cell.angle_alpha   90.00
_cell.angle_beta   90.00
_cell.angle_gamma   90.00
#
_symmetry.space_group_name_H-M   'P 1'
#
loop_
_entity.id
_entity.type
_entity.pdbx_description
1 polymer ?
#
loop_
_entity_poly.entity_id
_entity_poly.type
_entity_poly.pdbx_seq_one_letter_code
_entity_poly.pdbx_strand_id
1 'polypeptide(L)'
;MIDLELVRRLAGSALENVELHRRRINALNVYPVPDGDTGTNLALTMRGIVEALEASTATTEAQLAAEIQREATMAAKGNSGVILSTIVRGMARILAERGQVDGEVLAQALRGGATSAYQAVKIPVEGTMLTVIREMAEEAERPDVRNLPATEALARAIDRGDDAVRRTPELLDKLRESGVVDAGGAGLVELLRGVLHGLTGEPLPAPPEVTEEITEESIHHEESEFRFCTVFLVEGDELDLDALNTRLGPLGDSLLVTGDASIAKVHVHTDEPESALAIGRAVGVVDDGRIEIGDMHSQAAERERWLAQLHAAAQAAPSKVGLVAVAQGAGNRDILRSEGAAIVIEGGQTMNPSVGQILEAITAVNAEHVIVLPNNPNVRFAAENAAAESTKDVRVIGTASVPEGIAGAFAFDASRSADENEAAMREAIDAVTAAEITRASRDATVDGVTASEGDFLAIVDGTALSADESLWVVLDALLDRFVGDGLSYVQLIRGEGAPEEDELRERLAARGIEADVSWGGQPHYPLLLSAE
;
A
#
# COMPACT_ATOMS: atom_id res chain seq x y z
N MET A 1 -31.56 7.01 15.31
CA MET A 1 -31.57 7.48 13.90
C MET A 1 -30.12 7.79 13.56
N ILE A 2 -29.58 7.11 12.58
CA ILE A 2 -28.20 7.29 12.11
C ILE A 2 -27.98 8.78 11.75
N ASP A 3 -26.89 9.34 12.20
CA ASP A 3 -26.36 10.59 11.65
C ASP A 3 -25.28 10.23 10.61
N LEU A 4 -25.74 9.88 9.40
CA LEU A 4 -24.85 9.50 8.29
C LEU A 4 -23.92 10.67 7.90
N GLU A 5 -24.39 11.91 8.00
CA GLU A 5 -23.58 13.10 7.73
C GLU A 5 -22.45 13.26 8.76
N LEU A 6 -22.72 12.94 10.02
CA LEU A 6 -21.66 12.90 11.03
C LEU A 6 -20.62 11.83 10.69
N VAL A 7 -21.05 10.62 10.33
CA VAL A 7 -20.11 9.53 10.01
C VAL A 7 -19.27 9.88 8.76
N ARG A 8 -19.86 10.45 7.71
CA ARG A 8 -19.16 10.96 6.54
C ARG A 8 -18.10 12.00 6.90
N ARG A 9 -18.49 12.98 7.71
CA ARG A 9 -17.57 14.02 8.19
C ARG A 9 -16.41 13.44 8.98
N LEU A 10 -16.65 12.50 9.90
CA LEU A 10 -15.60 11.87 10.71
C LEU A 10 -14.63 11.07 9.85
N ALA A 11 -15.14 10.27 8.91
CA ALA A 11 -14.32 9.51 8.00
C ALA A 11 -13.51 10.42 7.06
N GLY A 12 -14.13 11.48 6.51
CA GLY A 12 -13.45 12.48 5.70
C GLY A 12 -12.33 13.20 6.46
N SER A 13 -12.58 13.63 7.69
CA SER A 13 -11.54 14.27 8.53
C SER A 13 -10.41 13.31 8.91
N ALA A 14 -10.70 12.02 9.10
CA ALA A 14 -9.67 11.01 9.33
C ALA A 14 -8.78 10.82 8.09
N LEU A 15 -9.39 10.73 6.89
CA LEU A 15 -8.67 10.65 5.62
C LEU A 15 -7.80 11.90 5.41
N GLU A 16 -8.38 13.09 5.54
CA GLU A 16 -7.66 14.35 5.36
C GLU A 16 -6.42 14.43 6.26
N ASN A 17 -6.53 14.04 7.53
CA ASN A 17 -5.40 14.09 8.44
C ASN A 17 -4.32 13.05 8.13
N VAL A 18 -4.67 11.83 7.72
CA VAL A 18 -3.66 10.85 7.33
C VAL A 18 -2.97 11.24 6.03
N GLU A 19 -3.69 11.84 5.07
CA GLU A 19 -3.10 12.38 3.85
C GLU A 19 -2.13 13.53 4.13
N LEU A 20 -2.48 14.43 5.04
CA LEU A 20 -1.61 15.51 5.50
C LEU A 20 -0.29 14.98 6.09
N HIS A 21 -0.33 13.83 6.77
CA HIS A 21 0.83 13.20 7.40
C HIS A 21 1.45 12.06 6.58
N ARG A 22 0.94 11.76 5.39
CA ARG A 22 1.31 10.60 4.55
C ARG A 22 2.82 10.48 4.35
N ARG A 23 3.49 11.56 3.95
CA ARG A 23 4.95 11.57 3.72
C ARG A 23 5.74 11.23 4.98
N ARG A 24 5.37 11.85 6.10
CA ARG A 24 6.00 11.56 7.38
C ARG A 24 5.82 10.09 7.76
N ILE A 25 4.61 9.54 7.58
CA ILE A 25 4.32 8.13 7.90
C ILE A 25 5.11 7.21 6.96
N ASN A 26 5.18 7.52 5.67
CA ASN A 26 5.99 6.79 4.71
C ASN A 26 7.48 6.79 5.09
N ALA A 27 8.03 7.94 5.51
CA ALA A 27 9.43 8.06 5.94
C ALA A 27 9.76 7.25 7.21
N LEU A 28 8.77 6.90 8.02
CA LEU A 28 8.94 6.04 9.20
C LEU A 28 8.94 4.55 8.86
N ASN A 29 8.53 4.17 7.64
CA ASN A 29 8.29 2.79 7.26
C ASN A 29 9.60 2.01 7.06
N VAL A 30 9.97 1.22 8.07
CA VAL A 30 11.15 0.31 8.04
C VAL A 30 10.79 -1.13 8.41
N TYR A 31 9.55 -1.39 8.83
CA TYR A 31 9.08 -2.71 9.26
C TYR A 31 7.61 -2.93 8.83
N PRO A 32 7.22 -4.15 8.40
CA PRO A 32 8.07 -5.33 8.17
C PRO A 32 8.97 -5.21 6.92
N VAL A 33 8.63 -4.35 5.98
CA VAL A 33 9.35 -4.08 4.73
C VAL A 33 9.60 -2.58 4.62
N PRO A 34 10.82 -2.12 4.34
CA PRO A 34 11.16 -0.70 4.28
C PRO A 34 10.86 -0.08 2.89
N ASP A 35 9.62 -0.21 2.41
CA ASP A 35 9.19 0.26 1.09
C ASP A 35 8.56 1.65 1.08
N GLY A 36 8.43 2.27 2.26
CA GLY A 36 7.99 3.66 2.37
C GLY A 36 6.53 3.91 1.97
N ASP A 37 5.67 2.90 2.05
CA ASP A 37 4.30 2.97 1.54
C ASP A 37 3.19 2.92 2.60
N THR A 38 3.54 2.81 3.89
CA THR A 38 2.56 2.67 4.98
C THR A 38 1.52 3.79 5.00
N GLY A 39 1.94 5.05 4.88
CA GLY A 39 1.02 6.20 4.87
C GLY A 39 0.10 6.18 3.66
N THR A 40 0.63 5.81 2.51
CA THR A 40 -0.11 5.62 1.26
C THR A 40 -1.16 4.52 1.38
N ASN A 41 -0.78 3.35 1.90
CA ASN A 41 -1.70 2.22 2.09
C ASN A 41 -2.83 2.56 3.07
N LEU A 42 -2.54 3.29 4.16
CA LEU A 42 -3.54 3.77 5.11
C LEU A 42 -4.50 4.77 4.46
N ALA A 43 -3.99 5.76 3.72
CA ALA A 43 -4.78 6.76 3.04
C ALA A 43 -5.69 6.12 1.98
N LEU A 44 -5.18 5.24 1.13
CA LEU A 44 -5.95 4.56 0.10
C LEU A 44 -7.02 3.63 0.70
N THR A 45 -6.71 2.92 1.78
CA THR A 45 -7.69 2.09 2.50
C THR A 45 -8.81 2.95 3.07
N MET A 46 -8.46 4.08 3.70
CA MET A 46 -9.44 5.00 4.28
C MET A 46 -10.28 5.70 3.20
N ARG A 47 -9.69 6.02 2.05
CA ARG A 47 -10.39 6.62 0.91
C ARG A 47 -11.49 5.71 0.38
N GLY A 48 -11.23 4.42 0.19
CA GLY A 48 -12.28 3.48 -0.23
C GLY A 48 -13.46 3.43 0.77
N ILE A 49 -13.18 3.55 2.07
CA ILE A 49 -14.24 3.64 3.09
C ILE A 49 -15.04 4.95 2.93
N VAL A 50 -14.37 6.08 2.70
CA VAL A 50 -15.03 7.39 2.51
C VAL A 50 -15.92 7.37 1.27
N GLU A 51 -15.43 6.87 0.15
CA GLU A 51 -16.16 6.73 -1.11
C GLU A 51 -17.43 5.90 -0.94
N ALA A 52 -17.32 4.77 -0.26
CA ALA A 52 -18.48 3.94 0.05
C ALA A 52 -19.50 4.66 0.95
N LEU A 53 -19.03 5.43 1.92
CA LEU A 53 -19.89 6.23 2.78
C LEU A 53 -20.60 7.36 2.01
N GLU A 54 -19.93 8.01 1.06
CA GLU A 54 -20.53 9.02 0.20
C GLU A 54 -21.64 8.44 -0.70
N ALA A 55 -21.43 7.24 -1.23
CA ALA A 55 -22.41 6.52 -2.03
C ALA A 55 -23.51 5.84 -1.20
N SER A 56 -23.33 5.74 0.12
CA SER A 56 -24.23 4.99 1.00
C SER A 56 -25.63 5.61 1.08
N THR A 57 -26.63 4.73 1.01
CA THR A 57 -28.04 5.04 1.26
C THR A 57 -28.58 4.32 2.51
N ALA A 58 -27.70 3.89 3.40
CA ALA A 58 -28.05 3.17 4.63
C ALA A 58 -29.03 4.00 5.50
N THR A 59 -30.07 3.32 5.99
CA THR A 59 -31.09 3.93 6.84
C THR A 59 -31.05 3.43 8.29
N THR A 60 -30.21 2.43 8.56
CA THR A 60 -30.01 1.85 9.89
C THR A 60 -28.52 1.73 10.24
N GLU A 61 -28.20 1.77 11.54
CA GLU A 61 -26.84 1.61 12.07
C GLU A 61 -26.23 0.27 11.61
N ALA A 62 -27.03 -0.79 11.60
CA ALA A 62 -26.58 -2.11 11.18
C ALA A 62 -26.22 -2.16 9.68
N GLN A 63 -27.00 -1.51 8.81
CA GLN A 63 -26.70 -1.41 7.38
C GLN A 63 -25.39 -0.63 7.15
N LEU A 64 -25.26 0.53 7.79
CA LEU A 64 -24.05 1.35 7.66
C LEU A 64 -22.81 0.61 8.15
N ALA A 65 -22.89 -0.05 9.30
CA ALA A 65 -21.77 -0.83 9.82
C ALA A 65 -21.40 -2.00 8.90
N ALA A 66 -22.38 -2.67 8.30
CA ALA A 66 -22.12 -3.73 7.33
C ALA A 66 -21.42 -3.21 6.06
N GLU A 67 -21.83 -2.03 5.56
CA GLU A 67 -21.17 -1.35 4.44
C GLU A 67 -19.74 -0.97 4.80
N ILE A 68 -19.50 -0.30 5.94
CA ILE A 68 -18.16 0.06 6.41
C ILE A 68 -17.27 -1.18 6.56
N GLN A 69 -17.76 -2.24 7.18
CA GLN A 69 -17.00 -3.47 7.39
C GLN A 69 -16.60 -4.12 6.06
N ARG A 70 -17.52 -4.17 5.10
CA ARG A 70 -17.27 -4.71 3.77
C ARG A 70 -16.23 -3.87 3.05
N GLU A 71 -16.44 -2.56 2.96
CA GLU A 71 -15.56 -1.67 2.19
C GLU A 71 -14.19 -1.52 2.85
N ALA A 72 -14.10 -1.50 4.18
CA ALA A 72 -12.82 -1.54 4.88
C ALA A 72 -11.99 -2.78 4.46
N THR A 73 -12.66 -3.96 4.30
CA THR A 73 -11.99 -5.17 3.83
C THR A 73 -11.57 -5.04 2.37
N MET A 74 -12.50 -4.63 1.49
CA MET A 74 -12.26 -4.61 0.04
C MET A 74 -11.24 -3.57 -0.39
N ALA A 75 -11.22 -2.40 0.28
CA ALA A 75 -10.28 -1.32 0.01
C ALA A 75 -8.90 -1.53 0.66
N ALA A 76 -8.74 -2.51 1.55
CA ALA A 76 -7.50 -2.72 2.30
C ALA A 76 -6.30 -2.94 1.37
N LYS A 77 -5.24 -2.13 1.55
CA LYS A 77 -4.00 -2.20 0.77
C LYS A 77 -2.79 -2.43 1.66
N GLY A 78 -1.92 -3.35 1.25
CA GLY A 78 -0.72 -3.72 2.01
C GLY A 78 -1.03 -4.24 3.42
N ASN A 79 0.00 -4.57 4.18
CA ASN A 79 -0.15 -5.07 5.55
C ASN A 79 -0.83 -4.04 6.47
N SER A 80 -0.43 -2.77 6.39
CA SER A 80 -0.96 -1.68 7.22
C SER A 80 -2.43 -1.41 6.94
N GLY A 81 -2.85 -1.40 5.66
CA GLY A 81 -4.25 -1.24 5.29
C GLY A 81 -5.11 -2.42 5.74
N VAL A 82 -4.61 -3.66 5.66
CA VAL A 82 -5.33 -4.83 6.15
C VAL A 82 -5.49 -4.77 7.67
N ILE A 83 -4.46 -4.41 8.44
CA ILE A 83 -4.58 -4.25 9.90
C ILE A 83 -5.58 -3.13 10.23
N LEU A 84 -5.50 -1.97 9.55
CA LEU A 84 -6.46 -0.88 9.70
C LEU A 84 -7.89 -1.37 9.42
N SER A 85 -8.11 -2.12 8.35
CA SER A 85 -9.43 -2.64 8.01
C SER A 85 -10.02 -3.51 9.12
N THR A 86 -9.21 -4.34 9.77
CA THR A 86 -9.65 -5.18 10.90
C THR A 86 -9.98 -4.36 12.15
N ILE A 87 -9.22 -3.29 12.41
CA ILE A 87 -9.52 -2.32 13.49
C ILE A 87 -10.87 -1.65 13.23
N VAL A 88 -11.06 -1.09 12.03
CA VAL A 88 -12.30 -0.42 11.64
C VAL A 88 -13.50 -1.38 11.72
N ARG A 89 -13.38 -2.61 11.25
CA ARG A 89 -14.42 -3.64 11.35
C ARG A 89 -14.80 -3.93 12.79
N GLY A 90 -13.80 -4.11 13.66
CA GLY A 90 -14.01 -4.37 15.09
C GLY A 90 -14.72 -3.23 15.79
N MET A 91 -14.34 -1.98 15.49
CA MET A 91 -14.97 -0.78 16.02
C MET A 91 -16.41 -0.60 15.50
N ALA A 92 -16.62 -0.70 14.19
CA ALA A 92 -17.93 -0.53 13.55
C ALA A 92 -18.98 -1.52 14.08
N ARG A 93 -18.59 -2.76 14.35
CA ARG A 93 -19.46 -3.78 14.95
C ARG A 93 -20.00 -3.34 16.32
N ILE A 94 -19.14 -2.82 17.18
CA ILE A 94 -19.53 -2.36 18.52
C ILE A 94 -20.40 -1.10 18.45
N LEU A 95 -20.01 -0.15 17.59
CA LEU A 95 -20.76 1.12 17.43
C LEU A 95 -22.17 0.90 16.87
N ALA A 96 -22.36 -0.09 15.98
CA ALA A 96 -23.67 -0.42 15.44
C ALA A 96 -24.68 -0.95 16.46
N GLU A 97 -24.20 -1.53 17.56
CA GLU A 97 -25.05 -2.08 18.62
C GLU A 97 -25.52 -1.01 19.63
N ARG A 98 -24.97 0.21 19.54
CA ARG A 98 -25.14 1.27 20.53
C ARG A 98 -25.63 2.56 19.87
N GLY A 99 -26.80 3.03 20.25
CA GLY A 99 -27.41 4.22 19.63
C GLY A 99 -26.76 5.57 20.01
N GLN A 100 -25.98 5.64 21.08
CA GLN A 100 -25.27 6.85 21.52
C GLN A 100 -23.86 6.46 21.97
N VAL A 101 -22.88 7.22 21.50
CA VAL A 101 -21.46 7.00 21.82
C VAL A 101 -21.05 7.89 22.97
N ASP A 102 -20.79 7.29 24.12
CA ASP A 102 -20.15 7.89 25.30
C ASP A 102 -18.74 7.29 25.48
N GLY A 103 -18.05 7.63 26.57
CA GLY A 103 -16.71 7.11 26.83
C GLY A 103 -16.68 5.59 27.04
N GLU A 104 -17.73 4.99 27.60
CA GLU A 104 -17.83 3.54 27.79
C GLU A 104 -17.96 2.81 26.44
N VAL A 105 -18.83 3.31 25.55
CA VAL A 105 -19.02 2.75 24.19
C VAL A 105 -17.75 2.94 23.36
N LEU A 106 -17.07 4.09 23.49
CA LEU A 106 -15.78 4.32 22.82
C LEU A 106 -14.72 3.32 23.30
N ALA A 107 -14.61 3.09 24.61
CA ALA A 107 -13.67 2.11 25.15
C ALA A 107 -13.93 0.70 24.61
N GLN A 108 -15.20 0.29 24.55
CA GLN A 108 -15.62 -0.98 23.96
C GLN A 108 -15.28 -1.05 22.47
N ALA A 109 -15.48 0.05 21.71
CA ALA A 109 -15.15 0.11 20.29
C ALA A 109 -13.64 -0.03 20.05
N LEU A 110 -12.80 0.71 20.78
CA LEU A 110 -11.34 0.58 20.70
C LEU A 110 -10.87 -0.84 21.08
N ARG A 111 -11.43 -1.43 22.13
CA ARG A 111 -11.17 -2.82 22.51
C ARG A 111 -11.61 -3.81 21.42
N GLY A 112 -12.75 -3.58 20.79
CA GLY A 112 -13.24 -4.38 19.65
C GLY A 112 -12.26 -4.33 18.47
N GLY A 113 -11.77 -3.13 18.15
CA GLY A 113 -10.73 -2.93 17.13
C GLY A 113 -9.43 -3.66 17.45
N ALA A 114 -8.91 -3.47 18.66
CA ALA A 114 -7.69 -4.14 19.13
C ALA A 114 -7.82 -5.67 19.07
N THR A 115 -8.93 -6.22 19.58
CA THR A 115 -9.18 -7.67 19.57
C THR A 115 -9.23 -8.21 18.15
N SER A 116 -9.92 -7.52 17.25
CA SER A 116 -10.03 -7.94 15.85
C SER A 116 -8.67 -7.93 15.14
N ALA A 117 -7.85 -6.90 15.39
CA ALA A 117 -6.50 -6.78 14.80
C ALA A 117 -5.56 -7.90 15.29
N TYR A 118 -5.52 -8.17 16.60
CA TYR A 118 -4.70 -9.27 17.14
C TYR A 118 -5.14 -10.65 16.67
N GLN A 119 -6.44 -10.86 16.44
CA GLN A 119 -6.96 -12.13 15.91
C GLN A 119 -6.65 -12.32 14.42
N ALA A 120 -6.56 -11.25 13.65
CA ALA A 120 -6.30 -11.31 12.23
C ALA A 120 -4.82 -11.58 11.90
N VAL A 121 -3.91 -11.15 12.77
CA VAL A 121 -2.47 -11.34 12.56
C VAL A 121 -2.03 -12.68 13.15
N LYS A 122 -1.52 -13.59 12.31
CA LYS A 122 -1.14 -14.94 12.70
C LYS A 122 -0.06 -14.98 13.79
N ILE A 123 0.90 -14.07 13.72
CA ILE A 123 1.97 -13.90 14.72
C ILE A 123 2.02 -12.42 15.08
N PRO A 124 1.29 -11.98 16.12
CA PRO A 124 1.32 -10.58 16.56
C PRO A 124 2.70 -10.17 17.04
N VAL A 125 3.18 -9.01 16.59
CA VAL A 125 4.46 -8.43 16.96
C VAL A 125 4.22 -7.15 17.76
N GLU A 126 4.78 -7.08 18.96
CA GLU A 126 4.74 -5.89 19.80
C GLU A 126 5.70 -4.81 19.26
N GLY A 127 5.39 -3.53 19.55
CA GLY A 127 6.10 -2.39 18.98
C GLY A 127 5.56 -1.99 17.61
N THR A 128 4.33 -2.39 17.26
CA THR A 128 3.66 -2.10 16.00
C THR A 128 2.30 -1.43 16.24
N MET A 129 1.54 -1.16 15.17
CA MET A 129 0.15 -0.69 15.23
C MET A 129 -0.73 -1.50 16.21
N LEU A 130 -0.43 -2.80 16.38
CA LEU A 130 -1.14 -3.69 17.31
C LEU A 130 -0.96 -3.21 18.75
N THR A 131 0.27 -2.91 19.15
CA THR A 131 0.58 -2.35 20.48
C THR A 131 -0.14 -1.04 20.69
N VAL A 132 -0.11 -0.16 19.71
CA VAL A 132 -0.70 1.18 19.81
C VAL A 132 -2.22 1.09 20.03
N ILE A 133 -2.94 0.33 19.21
CA ILE A 133 -4.40 0.19 19.39
C ILE A 133 -4.77 -0.50 20.72
N ARG A 134 -3.97 -1.48 21.16
CA ARG A 134 -4.18 -2.15 22.46
C ARG A 134 -4.04 -1.17 23.61
N GLU A 135 -2.97 -0.37 23.64
CA GLU A 135 -2.73 0.58 24.72
C GLU A 135 -3.73 1.74 24.72
N MET A 136 -4.19 2.20 23.55
CA MET A 136 -5.28 3.15 23.44
C MET A 136 -6.59 2.61 24.03
N ALA A 137 -6.90 1.33 23.77
CA ALA A 137 -8.06 0.66 24.35
C ALA A 137 -7.93 0.51 25.88
N GLU A 138 -6.76 0.13 26.37
CA GLU A 138 -6.46 0.01 27.81
C GLU A 138 -6.63 1.35 28.55
N GLU A 139 -6.16 2.45 27.95
CA GLU A 139 -6.38 3.79 28.54
C GLU A 139 -7.87 4.16 28.57
N ALA A 140 -8.59 3.93 27.46
CA ALA A 140 -10.02 4.24 27.39
C ALA A 140 -10.87 3.42 28.39
N GLU A 141 -10.45 2.20 28.72
CA GLU A 141 -11.13 1.32 29.71
C GLU A 141 -10.92 1.74 31.17
N ARG A 142 -9.97 2.63 31.45
CA ARG A 142 -9.72 3.10 32.81
C ARG A 142 -10.97 3.75 33.40
N PRO A 143 -11.32 3.51 34.67
CA PRO A 143 -12.52 4.05 35.29
C PRO A 143 -12.62 5.57 35.27
N ASP A 144 -11.49 6.28 35.28
CA ASP A 144 -11.40 7.74 35.21
C ASP A 144 -11.52 8.28 33.80
N VAL A 145 -11.38 7.45 32.75
CA VAL A 145 -11.47 7.81 31.33
C VAL A 145 -12.81 7.39 30.73
N ARG A 146 -13.24 6.14 30.91
CA ARG A 146 -14.47 5.61 30.31
C ARG A 146 -15.77 6.33 30.76
N ASN A 147 -15.72 7.05 31.87
CA ASN A 147 -16.86 7.85 32.36
C ASN A 147 -16.85 9.29 31.83
N LEU A 148 -15.87 9.67 31.00
CA LEU A 148 -15.81 10.99 30.36
C LEU A 148 -16.72 11.03 29.12
N PRO A 149 -17.06 12.25 28.63
CA PRO A 149 -17.62 12.41 27.29
C PRO A 149 -16.72 11.71 26.22
N ALA A 150 -17.32 11.19 25.16
CA ALA A 150 -16.59 10.45 24.13
C ALA A 150 -15.38 11.22 23.54
N THR A 151 -15.53 12.54 23.34
CA THR A 151 -14.46 13.40 22.83
C THR A 151 -13.27 13.50 23.78
N GLU A 152 -13.52 13.65 25.09
CA GLU A 152 -12.46 13.70 26.11
C GLU A 152 -11.80 12.32 26.28
N ALA A 153 -12.58 11.24 26.26
CA ALA A 153 -12.05 9.88 26.32
C ALA A 153 -11.19 9.55 25.09
N LEU A 154 -11.61 9.98 23.87
CA LEU A 154 -10.83 9.83 22.66
C LEU A 154 -9.51 10.63 22.71
N ALA A 155 -9.55 11.87 23.19
CA ALA A 155 -8.35 12.68 23.35
C ALA A 155 -7.32 11.98 24.28
N ARG A 156 -7.79 11.44 25.42
CA ARG A 156 -6.93 10.68 26.34
C ARG A 156 -6.36 9.40 25.70
N ALA A 157 -7.16 8.69 24.91
CA ALA A 157 -6.70 7.52 24.17
C ALA A 157 -5.66 7.91 23.11
N ILE A 158 -5.82 9.04 22.42
CA ILE A 158 -4.84 9.56 21.44
C ILE A 158 -3.52 9.90 22.14
N ASP A 159 -3.56 10.62 23.28
CA ASP A 159 -2.35 10.93 24.07
C ASP A 159 -1.60 9.64 24.48
N ARG A 160 -2.32 8.58 24.85
CA ARG A 160 -1.73 7.28 25.13
C ARG A 160 -1.17 6.61 23.89
N GLY A 161 -1.85 6.77 22.74
CA GLY A 161 -1.36 6.30 21.44
C GLY A 161 -0.04 6.96 21.05
N ASP A 162 0.08 8.29 21.20
CA ASP A 162 1.34 9.00 20.96
C ASP A 162 2.48 8.49 21.86
N ASP A 163 2.17 8.22 23.14
CA ASP A 163 3.14 7.65 24.07
C ASP A 163 3.55 6.23 23.67
N ALA A 164 2.60 5.40 23.23
CA ALA A 164 2.87 4.05 22.75
C ALA A 164 3.74 4.09 21.48
N VAL A 165 3.43 4.97 20.52
CA VAL A 165 4.25 5.17 19.30
C VAL A 165 5.70 5.52 19.67
N ARG A 166 5.92 6.47 20.58
CA ARG A 166 7.30 6.84 21.00
C ARG A 166 8.08 5.67 21.59
N ARG A 167 7.42 4.69 22.20
CA ARG A 167 8.03 3.52 22.83
C ARG A 167 8.17 2.31 21.92
N THR A 168 7.64 2.35 20.70
CA THR A 168 7.75 1.22 19.76
C THR A 168 9.20 0.77 19.52
N PRO A 169 10.24 1.66 19.47
CA PRO A 169 11.64 1.23 19.35
C PRO A 169 12.18 0.46 20.56
N GLU A 170 11.53 0.60 21.73
CA GLU A 170 11.91 -0.19 22.93
C GLU A 170 11.42 -1.64 22.83
N LEU A 171 10.40 -1.90 22.00
CA LEU A 171 9.72 -3.19 21.85
C LEU A 171 10.15 -3.94 20.60
N LEU A 172 10.62 -3.24 19.56
CA LEU A 172 10.99 -3.82 18.27
C LEU A 172 12.40 -3.35 17.85
N ASP A 173 13.34 -4.27 17.83
CA ASP A 173 14.76 -4.01 17.59
C ASP A 173 15.02 -3.31 16.26
N LYS A 174 14.32 -3.69 15.18
CA LYS A 174 14.44 -3.04 13.86
C LYS A 174 14.11 -1.54 13.89
N LEU A 175 13.11 -1.13 14.66
CA LEU A 175 12.78 0.30 14.81
C LEU A 175 13.86 1.04 15.61
N ARG A 176 14.41 0.38 16.65
CA ARG A 176 15.49 0.94 17.45
C ARG A 176 16.77 1.13 16.63
N GLU A 177 17.14 0.15 15.82
CA GLU A 177 18.31 0.18 14.94
C GLU A 177 18.20 1.26 13.86
N SER A 178 17.01 1.44 13.33
CA SER A 178 16.72 2.49 12.31
C SER A 178 16.47 3.88 12.91
N GLY A 179 16.37 4.00 14.25
CA GLY A 179 16.13 5.27 14.93
C GLY A 179 14.75 5.90 14.67
N VAL A 180 13.76 5.08 14.28
CA VAL A 180 12.41 5.52 13.95
C VAL A 180 11.36 4.83 14.81
N VAL A 181 10.13 5.38 14.82
CA VAL A 181 8.95 4.78 15.45
C VAL A 181 8.14 3.97 14.43
N ASP A 182 7.18 3.15 14.89
CA ASP A 182 6.32 2.38 14.01
C ASP A 182 5.42 3.28 13.15
N ALA A 183 5.55 3.16 11.84
CA ALA A 183 4.80 3.93 10.85
C ALA A 183 3.30 3.66 10.91
N GLY A 184 2.90 2.38 11.07
CA GLY A 184 1.51 1.97 11.17
C GLY A 184 0.82 2.54 12.41
N GLY A 185 1.48 2.48 13.56
CA GLY A 185 1.00 3.06 14.81
C GLY A 185 0.88 4.58 14.74
N ALA A 186 1.90 5.25 14.17
CA ALA A 186 1.85 6.69 13.93
C ALA A 186 0.66 7.07 13.04
N GLY A 187 0.44 6.35 11.94
CA GLY A 187 -0.69 6.57 11.05
C GLY A 187 -2.05 6.34 11.70
N LEU A 188 -2.18 5.30 12.54
CA LEU A 188 -3.41 5.04 13.30
C LEU A 188 -3.75 6.19 14.26
N VAL A 189 -2.76 6.73 14.95
CA VAL A 189 -2.94 7.88 15.85
C VAL A 189 -3.42 9.10 15.07
N GLU A 190 -2.83 9.37 13.89
CA GLU A 190 -3.27 10.49 13.05
C GLU A 190 -4.69 10.29 12.50
N LEU A 191 -5.07 9.07 12.10
CA LEU A 191 -6.47 8.78 11.71
C LEU A 191 -7.46 9.11 12.84
N LEU A 192 -7.19 8.69 14.07
CA LEU A 192 -8.07 8.96 15.22
C LEU A 192 -8.03 10.43 15.64
N ARG A 193 -6.92 11.13 15.44
CA ARG A 193 -6.81 12.58 15.62
C ARG A 193 -7.72 13.33 14.62
N GLY A 194 -7.76 12.88 13.36
CA GLY A 194 -8.70 13.38 12.36
C GLY A 194 -10.17 13.16 12.78
N VAL A 195 -10.50 11.99 13.34
CA VAL A 195 -11.83 11.73 13.91
C VAL A 195 -12.16 12.72 15.03
N LEU A 196 -11.23 12.97 15.94
CA LEU A 196 -11.42 13.93 17.04
C LEU A 196 -11.64 15.35 16.52
N HIS A 197 -10.85 15.77 15.51
CA HIS A 197 -11.06 17.06 14.82
C HIS A 197 -12.48 17.14 14.21
N GLY A 198 -12.92 16.12 13.49
CA GLY A 198 -14.28 16.07 12.93
C GLY A 198 -15.40 16.13 13.97
N LEU A 199 -15.14 15.68 15.22
CA LEU A 199 -16.08 15.77 16.34
C LEU A 199 -16.09 17.15 17.01
N THR A 200 -14.93 17.77 17.20
CA THR A 200 -14.78 18.99 18.04
C THR A 200 -14.68 20.27 17.22
N GLY A 201 -14.20 20.18 15.96
CA GLY A 201 -13.85 21.34 15.14
C GLY A 201 -12.58 22.05 15.61
N GLU A 202 -11.81 21.47 16.55
CA GLU A 202 -10.52 22.02 16.97
C GLU A 202 -9.49 21.84 15.85
N PRO A 203 -8.61 22.84 15.59
CA PRO A 203 -7.63 22.75 14.51
C PRO A 203 -6.69 21.56 14.70
N LEU A 204 -6.37 20.89 13.60
CA LEU A 204 -5.34 19.84 13.58
C LEU A 204 -3.96 20.44 13.86
N PRO A 205 -3.09 19.75 14.61
CA PRO A 205 -1.69 20.15 14.73
C PRO A 205 -1.03 20.19 13.34
N ALA A 206 -0.29 21.24 13.05
CA ALA A 206 0.47 21.30 11.80
C ALA A 206 1.47 20.13 11.76
N PRO A 207 1.60 19.43 10.61
CA PRO A 207 2.61 18.39 10.47
C PRO A 207 4.01 18.98 10.64
N PRO A 208 4.95 18.27 11.27
CA PRO A 208 6.35 18.69 11.26
C PRO A 208 6.88 18.70 9.82
N GLU A 209 7.71 19.68 9.50
CA GLU A 209 8.33 19.81 8.18
C GLU A 209 9.12 18.53 7.82
N VAL A 210 8.78 17.91 6.70
CA VAL A 210 9.52 16.82 6.09
C VAL A 210 9.87 17.24 4.68
N THR A 211 11.16 17.33 4.40
CA THR A 211 11.70 17.51 3.06
C THR A 211 11.75 16.15 2.37
N GLU A 212 11.05 16.02 1.26
CA GLU A 212 11.26 15.13 0.11
C GLU A 212 10.04 14.41 -0.46
N GLU A 213 10.08 14.23 -1.77
CA GLU A 213 8.98 13.92 -2.68
C GLU A 213 8.59 12.44 -2.74
N ILE A 214 7.30 12.17 -2.88
CA ILE A 214 6.80 11.00 -3.62
C ILE A 214 5.46 11.35 -4.24
N THR A 215 5.34 11.03 -5.51
CA THR A 215 4.16 11.15 -6.37
C THR A 215 3.11 10.12 -6.03
N GLU A 216 1.84 10.47 -6.16
CA GLU A 216 0.80 9.50 -6.16
C GLU A 216 -0.57 9.81 -6.74
N GLU A 217 -1.11 8.77 -7.28
CA GLU A 217 -2.37 8.67 -7.99
C GLU A 217 -3.49 8.21 -7.09
N SER A 218 -4.59 8.90 -7.12
CA SER A 218 -5.88 8.29 -6.80
C SER A 218 -7.01 9.22 -7.17
N ILE A 219 -7.90 8.74 -7.99
CA ILE A 219 -8.88 9.62 -8.59
C ILE A 219 -10.16 8.90 -8.92
N HIS A 220 -11.25 9.56 -8.57
CA HIS A 220 -12.58 9.29 -9.10
C HIS A 220 -12.66 9.67 -10.58
N HIS A 221 -13.13 8.76 -11.40
CA HIS A 221 -13.43 9.04 -12.80
C HIS A 221 -14.89 9.38 -12.97
N GLU A 222 -15.19 10.67 -13.07
CA GLU A 222 -16.24 11.12 -13.98
C GLU A 222 -15.62 11.15 -15.39
N GLU A 223 -16.44 10.83 -16.43
CA GLU A 223 -15.98 10.89 -17.81
C GLU A 223 -15.56 12.33 -18.17
N SER A 224 -14.29 12.65 -18.02
CA SER A 224 -13.70 13.91 -18.42
C SER A 224 -13.07 13.76 -19.80
N GLU A 225 -13.23 14.77 -20.68
CA GLU A 225 -12.53 14.83 -21.96
C GLU A 225 -11.04 15.20 -21.82
N PHE A 226 -10.63 15.69 -20.63
CA PHE A 226 -9.27 16.12 -20.33
C PHE A 226 -8.40 14.97 -19.83
N ARG A 227 -7.10 15.08 -20.12
CA ARG A 227 -6.14 14.00 -19.86
C ARG A 227 -5.66 13.94 -18.42
N PHE A 228 -5.42 15.10 -17.79
CA PHE A 228 -4.79 15.13 -16.48
C PHE A 228 -5.75 15.62 -15.40
N CYS A 229 -5.83 14.88 -14.30
CA CYS A 229 -6.35 15.39 -13.05
C CYS A 229 -5.21 16.08 -12.30
N THR A 230 -5.42 17.33 -11.95
CA THR A 230 -4.41 18.16 -11.29
C THR A 230 -4.96 18.67 -9.97
N VAL A 231 -4.29 18.31 -8.87
CA VAL A 231 -4.64 18.74 -7.52
C VAL A 231 -3.45 19.47 -6.90
N PHE A 232 -3.71 20.63 -6.29
CA PHE A 232 -2.67 21.40 -5.60
C PHE A 232 -3.25 22.30 -4.52
N LEU A 233 -2.40 22.73 -3.59
CA LEU A 233 -2.72 23.69 -2.55
C LEU A 233 -2.10 25.05 -2.87
N VAL A 234 -2.85 26.12 -2.60
CA VAL A 234 -2.39 27.50 -2.69
C VAL A 234 -2.51 28.13 -1.31
N GLU A 235 -1.41 28.64 -0.76
CA GLU A 235 -1.39 29.37 0.50
C GLU A 235 -1.22 30.87 0.25
N GLY A 236 -1.95 31.72 0.97
CA GLY A 236 -1.89 33.19 0.81
C GLY A 236 -2.62 33.92 1.92
N ASP A 237 -2.40 35.23 2.04
CA ASP A 237 -2.99 36.03 3.13
C ASP A 237 -4.43 36.51 2.86
N GLU A 238 -4.84 36.60 1.59
CA GLU A 238 -6.18 37.07 1.18
C GLU A 238 -6.57 36.38 -0.15
N LEU A 239 -6.69 35.04 -0.16
CA LEU A 239 -7.07 34.29 -1.36
C LEU A 239 -8.53 34.58 -1.73
N ASP A 240 -8.75 34.94 -3.00
CA ASP A 240 -10.08 35.07 -3.58
C ASP A 240 -10.41 33.77 -4.35
N LEU A 241 -11.19 32.88 -3.68
CA LEU A 241 -11.57 31.58 -4.24
C LEU A 241 -12.44 31.70 -5.50
N ASP A 242 -13.30 32.73 -5.57
CA ASP A 242 -14.15 32.98 -6.74
C ASP A 242 -13.33 33.45 -7.95
N ALA A 243 -12.32 34.27 -7.70
CA ALA A 243 -11.37 34.70 -8.74
C ALA A 243 -10.51 33.51 -9.22
N LEU A 244 -10.05 32.63 -8.33
CA LEU A 244 -9.35 31.38 -8.66
C LEU A 244 -10.24 30.47 -9.54
N ASN A 245 -11.46 30.23 -9.10
CA ASN A 245 -12.43 29.41 -9.83
C ASN A 245 -12.71 29.99 -11.23
N THR A 246 -12.89 31.32 -11.34
CA THR A 246 -13.12 31.99 -12.63
C THR A 246 -11.91 31.87 -13.57
N ARG A 247 -10.69 31.93 -13.06
CA ARG A 247 -9.45 31.85 -13.88
C ARG A 247 -9.12 30.43 -14.32
N LEU A 248 -9.41 29.43 -13.47
CA LEU A 248 -9.14 28.04 -13.74
C LEU A 248 -10.23 27.39 -14.63
N GLY A 249 -11.48 27.85 -14.53
CA GLY A 249 -12.60 27.30 -15.28
C GLY A 249 -12.39 27.12 -16.79
N PRO A 250 -11.72 28.04 -17.52
CA PRO A 250 -11.43 27.85 -18.94
C PRO A 250 -10.42 26.76 -19.29
N LEU A 251 -9.64 26.27 -18.30
CA LEU A 251 -8.58 25.29 -18.53
C LEU A 251 -9.08 23.84 -18.55
N GLY A 252 -10.29 23.58 -18.04
CA GLY A 252 -10.76 22.21 -17.95
C GLY A 252 -12.14 22.07 -17.31
N ASP A 253 -12.47 20.84 -16.95
CA ASP A 253 -13.72 20.50 -16.25
C ASP A 253 -13.45 19.99 -14.82
N SER A 254 -14.52 19.52 -14.14
CA SER A 254 -14.48 18.98 -12.78
C SER A 254 -13.75 19.89 -11.79
N LEU A 255 -13.76 21.21 -12.07
CA LEU A 255 -13.07 22.20 -11.26
C LEU A 255 -13.74 22.33 -9.89
N LEU A 256 -12.95 22.11 -8.85
CA LEU A 256 -13.34 22.33 -7.46
C LEU A 256 -12.26 23.17 -6.77
N VAL A 257 -12.67 24.36 -6.28
CA VAL A 257 -11.82 25.23 -5.46
C VAL A 257 -12.45 25.31 -4.07
N THR A 258 -11.78 24.77 -3.07
CA THR A 258 -12.27 24.72 -1.68
C THR A 258 -11.23 25.28 -0.72
N GLY A 259 -11.65 25.82 0.40
CA GLY A 259 -10.76 26.39 1.41
C GLY A 259 -11.26 27.72 1.96
N ASP A 260 -10.34 28.59 2.35
CA ASP A 260 -10.62 29.92 2.89
C ASP A 260 -9.63 30.96 2.36
N ALA A 261 -9.64 32.17 2.94
CA ALA A 261 -8.75 33.25 2.50
C ALA A 261 -7.26 33.00 2.78
N SER A 262 -6.90 31.96 3.54
CA SER A 262 -5.51 31.63 3.87
C SER A 262 -4.97 30.43 3.10
N ILE A 263 -5.86 29.48 2.72
CA ILE A 263 -5.48 28.26 2.01
C ILE A 263 -6.61 27.84 1.07
N ALA A 264 -6.25 27.49 -0.17
CA ALA A 264 -7.17 26.94 -1.17
C ALA A 264 -6.66 25.61 -1.71
N LYS A 265 -7.51 24.59 -1.71
CA LYS A 265 -7.28 23.33 -2.43
C LYS A 265 -7.97 23.44 -3.79
N VAL A 266 -7.21 23.23 -4.84
CA VAL A 266 -7.68 23.21 -6.22
C VAL A 266 -7.64 21.79 -6.73
N HIS A 267 -8.73 21.36 -7.39
CA HIS A 267 -8.83 20.16 -8.19
C HIS A 267 -9.36 20.56 -9.55
N VAL A 268 -8.72 20.16 -10.62
CA VAL A 268 -9.15 20.45 -12.00
C VAL A 268 -8.71 19.34 -12.95
N HIS A 269 -9.61 18.93 -13.84
CA HIS A 269 -9.25 18.08 -14.98
C HIS A 269 -8.85 18.98 -16.14
N THR A 270 -7.62 18.84 -16.65
CA THR A 270 -7.06 19.73 -17.65
C THR A 270 -6.02 19.03 -18.52
N ASP A 271 -5.85 19.52 -19.76
CA ASP A 271 -4.71 19.12 -20.61
C ASP A 271 -3.46 19.97 -20.35
N GLU A 272 -3.59 21.02 -19.51
CA GLU A 272 -2.54 22.00 -19.24
C GLU A 272 -2.26 22.14 -17.72
N PRO A 273 -1.73 21.10 -17.03
CA PRO A 273 -1.45 21.16 -15.60
C PRO A 273 -0.59 22.35 -15.19
N GLU A 274 0.49 22.64 -15.95
CA GLU A 274 1.40 23.75 -15.67
C GLU A 274 0.69 25.12 -15.77
N SER A 275 -0.29 25.26 -16.65
CA SER A 275 -1.10 26.48 -16.75
C SER A 275 -1.99 26.66 -15.51
N ALA A 276 -2.56 25.58 -15.00
CA ALA A 276 -3.33 25.61 -13.76
C ALA A 276 -2.45 25.96 -12.55
N LEU A 277 -1.29 25.34 -12.42
CA LEU A 277 -0.30 25.66 -11.37
C LEU A 277 0.18 27.11 -11.45
N ALA A 278 0.43 27.64 -12.66
CA ALA A 278 0.83 29.03 -12.86
C ALA A 278 -0.25 30.02 -12.36
N ILE A 279 -1.53 29.68 -12.52
CA ILE A 279 -2.64 30.49 -11.98
C ILE A 279 -2.61 30.47 -10.45
N GLY A 280 -2.39 29.32 -9.82
CA GLY A 280 -2.24 29.20 -8.38
C GLY A 280 -1.04 30.01 -7.86
N ARG A 281 0.13 29.86 -8.46
CA ARG A 281 1.36 30.60 -8.11
C ARG A 281 1.24 32.11 -8.30
N ALA A 282 0.32 32.58 -9.14
CA ALA A 282 0.08 34.01 -9.35
C ALA A 282 -0.72 34.69 -8.22
N VAL A 283 -1.39 33.91 -7.37
CA VAL A 283 -2.24 34.42 -6.27
C VAL A 283 -1.74 34.02 -4.88
N GLY A 284 -0.81 33.07 -4.80
CA GLY A 284 -0.26 32.60 -3.54
C GLY A 284 0.95 31.71 -3.75
N VAL A 285 1.38 31.06 -2.68
CA VAL A 285 2.44 30.05 -2.71
C VAL A 285 1.80 28.69 -2.99
N VAL A 286 2.22 28.04 -4.06
CA VAL A 286 1.88 26.66 -4.34
C VAL A 286 2.98 25.79 -3.75
N ASP A 287 2.59 24.90 -2.85
CA ASP A 287 3.51 23.90 -2.28
C ASP A 287 3.78 22.84 -3.35
N ASP A 288 4.96 22.91 -3.97
CA ASP A 288 5.36 21.97 -5.04
C ASP A 288 5.35 20.50 -4.54
N GLY A 289 5.55 20.28 -3.25
CA GLY A 289 5.46 18.98 -2.63
C GLY A 289 4.03 18.46 -2.40
N ARG A 290 3.01 19.22 -2.73
CA ARG A 290 1.58 18.84 -2.64
C ARG A 290 0.86 19.00 -3.98
N ILE A 291 1.62 18.94 -5.08
CA ILE A 291 1.08 18.88 -6.42
C ILE A 291 0.87 17.42 -6.78
N GLU A 292 -0.34 17.07 -7.19
CA GLU A 292 -0.70 15.76 -7.72
C GLU A 292 -1.18 15.92 -9.16
N ILE A 293 -0.54 15.22 -10.10
CA ILE A 293 -0.93 15.22 -11.52
C ILE A 293 -1.08 13.76 -11.96
N GLY A 294 -2.31 13.30 -12.10
CA GLY A 294 -2.64 11.95 -12.58
C GLY A 294 -3.04 11.94 -14.06
N ASP A 295 -2.49 11.03 -14.87
CA ASP A 295 -2.90 10.82 -16.26
C ASP A 295 -4.13 9.89 -16.31
N MET A 296 -5.31 10.48 -16.39
CA MET A 296 -6.60 9.77 -16.41
C MET A 296 -6.77 8.85 -17.63
N HIS A 297 -6.17 9.20 -18.77
CA HIS A 297 -6.23 8.34 -19.95
C HIS A 297 -5.39 7.07 -19.76
N SER A 298 -4.24 7.17 -19.08
CA SER A 298 -3.44 6.01 -18.70
C SER A 298 -4.20 5.11 -17.72
N GLN A 299 -4.86 5.68 -16.72
CA GLN A 299 -5.66 4.95 -15.74
C GLN A 299 -6.89 4.28 -16.38
N ALA A 300 -7.58 4.97 -17.29
CA ALA A 300 -8.67 4.38 -18.05
C ALA A 300 -8.20 3.19 -18.90
N ALA A 301 -7.06 3.34 -19.59
CA ALA A 301 -6.45 2.27 -20.38
C ALA A 301 -5.96 1.09 -19.51
N GLU A 302 -5.51 1.35 -18.30
CA GLU A 302 -5.16 0.30 -17.32
C GLU A 302 -6.39 -0.45 -16.85
N ARG A 303 -7.45 0.28 -16.53
CA ARG A 303 -8.74 -0.32 -16.16
C ARG A 303 -9.35 -1.15 -17.30
N GLU A 304 -9.30 -0.67 -18.54
CA GLU A 304 -9.73 -1.45 -19.69
C GLU A 304 -8.92 -2.73 -19.86
N ARG A 305 -7.59 -2.64 -19.74
CA ARG A 305 -6.69 -3.80 -19.77
C ARG A 305 -6.98 -4.78 -18.64
N TRP A 306 -7.26 -4.29 -17.44
CA TRP A 306 -7.65 -5.09 -16.30
C TRP A 306 -8.97 -5.84 -16.56
N LEU A 307 -10.02 -5.14 -16.99
CA LEU A 307 -11.31 -5.75 -17.32
C LEU A 307 -11.18 -6.77 -18.46
N ALA A 308 -10.35 -6.47 -19.48
CA ALA A 308 -10.08 -7.41 -20.56
C ALA A 308 -9.37 -8.69 -20.07
N GLN A 309 -8.44 -8.59 -19.11
CA GLN A 309 -7.82 -9.77 -18.48
C GLN A 309 -8.86 -10.60 -17.73
N LEU A 310 -9.71 -9.98 -16.90
CA LEU A 310 -10.78 -10.67 -16.18
C LEU A 310 -11.72 -11.41 -17.13
N HIS A 311 -12.16 -10.74 -18.20
CA HIS A 311 -13.02 -11.35 -19.21
C HIS A 311 -12.34 -12.50 -19.94
N ALA A 312 -11.07 -12.36 -20.33
CA ALA A 312 -10.33 -13.43 -21.00
C ALA A 312 -10.17 -14.66 -20.11
N ALA A 313 -9.85 -14.47 -18.83
CA ALA A 313 -9.72 -15.54 -17.86
C ALA A 313 -11.05 -16.26 -17.61
N ALA A 314 -12.16 -15.51 -17.53
CA ALA A 314 -13.50 -16.08 -17.34
C ALA A 314 -13.99 -16.88 -18.57
N GLN A 315 -13.54 -16.54 -19.78
CA GLN A 315 -13.88 -17.23 -21.02
C GLN A 315 -12.88 -18.32 -21.41
N ALA A 316 -11.78 -18.45 -20.70
CA ALA A 316 -10.80 -19.50 -20.93
C ALA A 316 -11.41 -20.90 -20.73
N ALA A 317 -10.83 -21.91 -21.35
CA ALA A 317 -11.25 -23.30 -21.13
C ALA A 317 -11.14 -23.64 -19.63
N PRO A 318 -12.11 -24.37 -19.06
CA PRO A 318 -12.06 -24.78 -17.66
C PRO A 318 -10.78 -25.55 -17.34
N SER A 319 -10.11 -25.21 -16.27
CA SER A 319 -8.93 -25.93 -15.75
C SER A 319 -9.22 -26.47 -14.34
N LYS A 320 -8.44 -27.45 -13.90
CA LYS A 320 -8.55 -27.93 -12.52
C LYS A 320 -8.08 -26.89 -11.53
N VAL A 321 -6.95 -26.26 -11.84
CA VAL A 321 -6.32 -25.24 -11.02
C VAL A 321 -5.97 -24.04 -11.90
N GLY A 322 -6.24 -22.85 -11.42
CA GLY A 322 -5.80 -21.61 -12.03
C GLY A 322 -4.71 -20.93 -11.22
N LEU A 323 -3.87 -20.15 -11.89
CA LEU A 323 -2.79 -19.40 -11.27
C LEU A 323 -3.05 -17.90 -11.38
N VAL A 324 -2.96 -17.19 -10.26
CA VAL A 324 -2.96 -15.72 -10.16
C VAL A 324 -1.64 -15.28 -9.57
N ALA A 325 -1.00 -14.28 -10.15
CA ALA A 325 0.25 -13.75 -9.65
C ALA A 325 0.20 -12.21 -9.56
N VAL A 326 1.09 -11.62 -8.77
CA VAL A 326 1.27 -10.17 -8.68
C VAL A 326 2.66 -9.82 -9.19
N ALA A 327 2.79 -8.85 -10.09
CA ALA A 327 4.09 -8.37 -10.56
C ALA A 327 4.02 -6.97 -11.17
N GLN A 328 5.06 -6.18 -10.95
CA GLN A 328 5.34 -4.95 -11.70
C GLN A 328 6.19 -5.23 -12.93
N GLY A 329 6.01 -4.39 -13.95
CA GLY A 329 6.74 -4.48 -15.20
C GLY A 329 6.08 -5.38 -16.25
N ALA A 330 5.99 -4.89 -17.48
CA ALA A 330 5.30 -5.59 -18.56
C ALA A 330 5.96 -6.94 -18.89
N GLY A 331 7.30 -7.00 -18.89
CA GLY A 331 8.05 -8.23 -19.16
C GLY A 331 7.85 -9.29 -18.07
N ASN A 332 7.85 -8.91 -16.78
CA ASN A 332 7.57 -9.82 -15.68
C ASN A 332 6.17 -10.43 -15.81
N ARG A 333 5.18 -9.59 -16.17
CA ARG A 333 3.81 -10.09 -16.39
C ARG A 333 3.73 -11.05 -17.57
N ASP A 334 4.48 -10.78 -18.63
CA ASP A 334 4.51 -11.66 -19.81
C ASP A 334 5.21 -13.00 -19.50
N ILE A 335 6.29 -12.98 -18.71
CA ILE A 335 6.95 -14.20 -18.22
C ILE A 335 5.95 -15.03 -17.40
N LEU A 336 5.30 -14.45 -16.38
CA LEU A 336 4.35 -15.18 -15.55
C LEU A 336 3.15 -15.73 -16.34
N ARG A 337 2.68 -15.01 -17.37
CA ARG A 337 1.62 -15.50 -18.27
C ARG A 337 2.11 -16.66 -19.12
N SER A 338 3.33 -16.62 -19.64
CA SER A 338 3.90 -17.72 -20.42
C SER A 338 4.05 -18.99 -19.59
N GLU A 339 4.28 -18.84 -18.27
CA GLU A 339 4.35 -19.94 -17.32
C GLU A 339 2.96 -20.36 -16.76
N GLY A 340 1.86 -19.87 -17.35
CA GLY A 340 0.50 -20.35 -17.06
C GLY A 340 -0.32 -19.52 -16.10
N ALA A 341 0.14 -18.33 -15.68
CA ALA A 341 -0.70 -17.44 -14.89
C ALA A 341 -1.89 -16.93 -15.73
N ALA A 342 -3.10 -17.27 -15.30
CA ALA A 342 -4.34 -16.85 -15.96
C ALA A 342 -4.55 -15.34 -15.84
N ILE A 343 -4.18 -14.77 -14.69
CA ILE A 343 -4.22 -13.34 -14.42
C ILE A 343 -2.93 -12.93 -13.70
N VAL A 344 -2.31 -11.85 -14.17
CA VAL A 344 -1.24 -11.18 -13.45
C VAL A 344 -1.72 -9.79 -13.08
N ILE A 345 -1.85 -9.55 -11.77
CA ILE A 345 -2.25 -8.28 -11.19
C ILE A 345 -1.03 -7.36 -11.22
N GLU A 346 -1.20 -6.15 -11.73
CA GLU A 346 -0.16 -5.13 -11.62
C GLU A 346 -0.03 -4.66 -10.19
N GLY A 347 1.16 -4.77 -9.63
CA GLY A 347 1.41 -4.40 -8.25
C GLY A 347 2.78 -4.84 -7.77
N GLY A 348 3.20 -4.29 -6.66
CA GLY A 348 4.53 -4.55 -6.08
C GLY A 348 4.89 -3.51 -5.04
N GLN A 349 6.13 -3.01 -5.04
CA GLN A 349 6.75 -2.26 -3.97
C GLN A 349 5.98 -1.00 -3.51
N THR A 350 5.42 -0.23 -4.43
CA THR A 350 4.70 1.03 -4.12
C THR A 350 3.22 1.01 -4.50
N MET A 351 2.76 -0.05 -5.17
CA MET A 351 1.39 -0.22 -5.65
C MET A 351 0.84 -1.58 -5.23
N ASN A 352 0.50 -1.69 -3.94
CA ASN A 352 -0.08 -2.93 -3.44
C ASN A 352 -1.52 -3.11 -3.94
N PRO A 353 -1.86 -4.26 -4.59
CA PRO A 353 -3.23 -4.53 -4.97
C PRO A 353 -4.11 -4.64 -3.73
N SER A 354 -5.35 -4.15 -3.84
CA SER A 354 -6.33 -4.30 -2.76
C SER A 354 -6.81 -5.74 -2.62
N VAL A 355 -7.35 -6.09 -1.46
CA VAL A 355 -8.05 -7.37 -1.24
C VAL A 355 -9.13 -7.58 -2.30
N GLY A 356 -9.87 -6.51 -2.66
CA GLY A 356 -10.90 -6.54 -3.70
C GLY A 356 -10.35 -6.90 -5.07
N GLN A 357 -9.25 -6.30 -5.50
CA GLN A 357 -8.61 -6.59 -6.79
C GLN A 357 -8.13 -8.06 -6.87
N ILE A 358 -7.53 -8.56 -5.79
CA ILE A 358 -7.09 -9.96 -5.73
C ILE A 358 -8.29 -10.90 -5.78
N LEU A 359 -9.38 -10.59 -5.06
CA LEU A 359 -10.60 -11.37 -5.06
C LEU A 359 -11.30 -11.37 -6.42
N GLU A 360 -11.33 -10.24 -7.13
CA GLU A 360 -11.83 -10.15 -8.51
C GLU A 360 -11.05 -11.07 -9.45
N ALA A 361 -9.71 -11.05 -9.36
CA ALA A 361 -8.86 -11.94 -10.14
C ALA A 361 -9.14 -13.40 -9.84
N ILE A 362 -9.18 -13.80 -8.57
CA ILE A 362 -9.52 -15.16 -8.13
C ILE A 362 -10.88 -15.58 -8.70
N THR A 363 -11.87 -14.71 -8.61
CA THR A 363 -13.24 -14.99 -9.06
C THR A 363 -13.32 -15.18 -10.56
N ALA A 364 -12.59 -14.38 -11.34
CA ALA A 364 -12.60 -14.40 -12.79
C ALA A 364 -11.92 -15.64 -13.40
N VAL A 365 -10.95 -16.25 -12.73
CA VAL A 365 -10.27 -17.45 -13.25
C VAL A 365 -11.27 -18.62 -13.37
N ASN A 366 -11.37 -19.24 -14.57
CA ASN A 366 -12.27 -20.36 -14.82
C ASN A 366 -11.71 -21.69 -14.28
N ALA A 367 -11.59 -21.79 -12.95
CA ALA A 367 -11.13 -22.97 -12.23
C ALA A 367 -11.82 -23.07 -10.87
N GLU A 368 -11.94 -24.30 -10.34
CA GLU A 368 -12.48 -24.54 -8.99
C GLU A 368 -11.45 -24.22 -7.90
N HIS A 369 -10.18 -24.50 -8.18
CA HIS A 369 -9.06 -24.22 -7.30
C HIS A 369 -8.21 -23.10 -7.89
N VAL A 370 -7.70 -22.20 -7.06
CA VAL A 370 -6.83 -21.10 -7.49
C VAL A 370 -5.59 -21.04 -6.60
N ILE A 371 -4.42 -20.94 -7.21
CA ILE A 371 -3.17 -20.66 -6.51
C ILE A 371 -2.85 -19.19 -6.72
N VAL A 372 -2.42 -18.50 -5.65
CA VAL A 372 -2.02 -17.08 -5.67
C VAL A 372 -0.56 -16.96 -5.28
N LEU A 373 0.24 -16.31 -6.13
CA LEU A 373 1.63 -15.91 -5.90
C LEU A 373 1.68 -14.40 -5.65
N PRO A 374 1.80 -13.96 -4.39
CA PRO A 374 1.84 -12.52 -4.04
C PRO A 374 3.10 -11.82 -4.52
N ASN A 375 4.24 -12.50 -4.57
CA ASN A 375 5.55 -12.02 -5.04
C ASN A 375 6.06 -10.76 -4.32
N ASN A 376 5.46 -10.44 -3.19
CA ASN A 376 5.83 -9.33 -2.32
C ASN A 376 5.29 -9.60 -0.91
N PRO A 377 6.10 -9.42 0.16
CA PRO A 377 5.66 -9.63 1.54
C PRO A 377 4.45 -8.78 1.95
N ASN A 378 4.32 -7.55 1.39
CA ASN A 378 3.20 -6.65 1.69
C ASN A 378 1.88 -7.09 1.05
N VAL A 379 1.95 -7.81 -0.06
CA VAL A 379 0.77 -8.33 -0.77
C VAL A 379 0.25 -9.62 -0.14
N ARG A 380 1.12 -10.38 0.53
CA ARG A 380 0.79 -11.69 1.08
C ARG A 380 -0.44 -11.67 1.97
N PHE A 381 -0.51 -10.72 2.91
CA PHE A 381 -1.63 -10.64 3.84
C PHE A 381 -2.94 -10.24 3.15
N ALA A 382 -2.87 -9.36 2.13
CA ALA A 382 -4.03 -9.05 1.29
C ALA A 382 -4.51 -10.28 0.49
N ALA A 383 -3.58 -11.09 -0.03
CA ALA A 383 -3.91 -12.33 -0.73
C ALA A 383 -4.55 -13.39 0.19
N GLU A 384 -4.05 -13.54 1.42
CA GLU A 384 -4.63 -14.43 2.43
C GLU A 384 -6.07 -14.00 2.82
N ASN A 385 -6.32 -12.69 2.92
CA ASN A 385 -7.68 -12.17 3.16
C ASN A 385 -8.60 -12.36 1.96
N ALA A 386 -8.13 -12.12 0.73
CA ALA A 386 -8.90 -12.39 -0.49
C ALA A 386 -9.25 -13.88 -0.61
N ALA A 387 -8.33 -14.77 -0.25
CA ALA A 387 -8.55 -16.20 -0.20
C ALA A 387 -9.65 -16.58 0.80
N ALA A 388 -9.67 -15.96 1.98
CA ALA A 388 -10.68 -16.21 3.01
C ALA A 388 -12.08 -15.72 2.63
N GLU A 389 -12.19 -14.64 1.83
CA GLU A 389 -13.46 -14.10 1.35
C GLU A 389 -13.95 -14.81 0.06
N SER A 390 -13.11 -15.63 -0.58
CA SER A 390 -13.43 -16.32 -1.83
C SER A 390 -14.38 -17.52 -1.60
N THR A 391 -15.26 -17.76 -2.56
CA THR A 391 -16.09 -18.98 -2.62
C THR A 391 -15.37 -20.18 -3.24
N LYS A 392 -14.19 -19.98 -3.83
CA LYS A 392 -13.34 -21.02 -4.41
C LYS A 392 -12.33 -21.54 -3.37
N ASP A 393 -11.78 -22.73 -3.61
CA ASP A 393 -10.64 -23.23 -2.84
C ASP A 393 -9.37 -22.49 -3.30
N VAL A 394 -8.84 -21.62 -2.45
CA VAL A 394 -7.70 -20.77 -2.77
C VAL A 394 -6.51 -21.10 -1.89
N ARG A 395 -5.34 -21.23 -2.52
CA ARG A 395 -4.07 -21.45 -1.84
C ARG A 395 -3.12 -20.30 -2.12
N VAL A 396 -2.63 -19.68 -1.07
CA VAL A 396 -1.60 -18.65 -1.17
C VAL A 396 -0.24 -19.28 -0.92
N ILE A 397 0.63 -19.28 -1.94
CA ILE A 397 2.03 -19.66 -1.78
C ILE A 397 2.80 -18.37 -1.52
N GLY A 398 3.31 -18.21 -0.29
CA GLY A 398 3.87 -16.95 0.20
C GLY A 398 5.23 -16.61 -0.40
N THR A 399 5.30 -16.34 -1.69
CA THR A 399 6.48 -15.81 -2.39
C THR A 399 6.76 -14.38 -1.92
N ALA A 400 8.03 -14.07 -1.66
CA ALA A 400 8.48 -12.77 -1.17
C ALA A 400 9.03 -11.88 -2.30
N SER A 401 9.31 -12.44 -3.46
CA SER A 401 9.90 -11.74 -4.61
C SER A 401 9.36 -12.24 -5.94
N VAL A 402 9.53 -11.43 -7.00
CA VAL A 402 9.15 -11.83 -8.37
C VAL A 402 9.98 -13.03 -8.87
N PRO A 403 11.31 -13.13 -8.62
CA PRO A 403 12.08 -14.33 -8.95
C PRO A 403 11.53 -15.62 -8.33
N GLU A 404 11.18 -15.61 -7.03
CA GLU A 404 10.50 -16.76 -6.38
C GLU A 404 9.18 -17.10 -7.06
N GLY A 405 8.38 -16.08 -7.41
CA GLY A 405 7.11 -16.27 -8.10
C GLY A 405 7.26 -16.88 -9.48
N ILE A 406 8.29 -16.50 -10.23
CA ILE A 406 8.59 -17.08 -11.55
C ILE A 406 9.06 -18.53 -11.40
N ALA A 407 9.94 -18.83 -10.44
CA ALA A 407 10.35 -20.20 -10.15
C ALA A 407 9.15 -21.09 -9.79
N GLY A 408 8.25 -20.59 -8.93
CA GLY A 408 7.02 -21.30 -8.61
C GLY A 408 6.10 -21.48 -9.82
N ALA A 409 5.91 -20.44 -10.64
CA ALA A 409 5.07 -20.51 -11.83
C ALA A 409 5.61 -21.50 -12.88
N PHE A 410 6.92 -21.61 -13.01
CA PHE A 410 7.57 -22.60 -13.90
C PHE A 410 7.20 -24.05 -13.57
N ALA A 411 6.97 -24.35 -12.30
CA ALA A 411 6.54 -25.69 -11.84
C ALA A 411 5.02 -25.92 -11.92
N PHE A 412 4.23 -24.89 -12.28
CA PHE A 412 2.77 -24.95 -12.34
C PHE A 412 2.30 -25.75 -13.57
N ASP A 413 1.26 -26.58 -13.36
CA ASP A 413 0.57 -27.32 -14.42
C ASP A 413 -0.94 -27.33 -14.15
N ALA A 414 -1.72 -26.63 -14.96
CA ALA A 414 -3.16 -26.49 -14.82
C ALA A 414 -3.94 -27.83 -14.87
N SER A 415 -3.32 -28.92 -15.33
CA SER A 415 -3.91 -30.25 -15.39
C SER A 415 -3.76 -31.06 -14.11
N ARG A 416 -2.80 -30.69 -13.23
CA ARG A 416 -2.57 -31.36 -11.94
C ARG A 416 -3.59 -30.90 -10.89
N SER A 417 -3.64 -31.61 -9.77
CA SER A 417 -4.43 -31.17 -8.61
C SER A 417 -3.78 -29.98 -7.92
N ALA A 418 -4.53 -29.29 -7.07
CA ALA A 418 -4.02 -28.19 -6.27
C ALA A 418 -2.90 -28.64 -5.32
N ASP A 419 -3.01 -29.83 -4.72
CA ASP A 419 -1.97 -30.40 -3.83
C ASP A 419 -0.66 -30.70 -4.57
N GLU A 420 -0.75 -31.29 -5.78
CA GLU A 420 0.42 -31.58 -6.61
C GLU A 420 1.11 -30.29 -7.09
N ASN A 421 0.33 -29.28 -7.49
CA ASN A 421 0.87 -27.98 -7.87
C ASN A 421 1.54 -27.28 -6.67
N GLU A 422 0.87 -27.20 -5.53
CA GLU A 422 1.44 -26.57 -4.34
C GLU A 422 2.78 -27.21 -3.94
N ALA A 423 2.84 -28.55 -3.95
CA ALA A 423 4.07 -29.26 -3.61
C ALA A 423 5.19 -28.98 -4.61
N ALA A 424 4.93 -29.06 -5.92
CA ALA A 424 5.91 -28.83 -6.96
C ALA A 424 6.39 -27.36 -6.99
N MET A 425 5.46 -26.41 -6.82
CA MET A 425 5.79 -24.98 -6.79
C MET A 425 6.62 -24.60 -5.57
N ARG A 426 6.32 -25.15 -4.39
CA ARG A 426 7.14 -24.92 -3.19
C ARG A 426 8.53 -25.51 -3.34
N GLU A 427 8.64 -26.72 -3.89
CA GLU A 427 9.95 -27.36 -4.17
C GLU A 427 10.79 -26.49 -5.12
N ALA A 428 10.18 -25.95 -6.18
CA ALA A 428 10.87 -25.05 -7.13
C ALA A 428 11.28 -23.72 -6.48
N ILE A 429 10.45 -23.15 -5.61
CA ILE A 429 10.77 -21.92 -4.86
C ILE A 429 11.92 -22.16 -3.89
N ASP A 430 11.89 -23.28 -3.17
CA ASP A 430 12.93 -23.64 -2.19
C ASP A 430 14.28 -24.00 -2.85
N ALA A 431 14.27 -24.32 -4.16
CA ALA A 431 15.48 -24.68 -4.91
C ALA A 431 16.26 -23.45 -5.41
N VAL A 432 15.65 -22.29 -5.49
CA VAL A 432 16.30 -21.07 -6.01
C VAL A 432 16.72 -20.13 -4.88
N THR A 433 17.88 -19.49 -5.05
CA THR A 433 18.29 -18.33 -4.26
C THR A 433 17.84 -17.07 -4.98
N ALA A 434 16.91 -16.33 -4.37
CA ALA A 434 16.37 -15.09 -4.93
C ALA A 434 17.21 -13.88 -4.52
N ALA A 435 17.51 -13.00 -5.46
CA ALA A 435 18.23 -11.77 -5.19
C ALA A 435 17.65 -10.58 -5.97
N GLU A 436 17.78 -9.42 -5.36
CA GLU A 436 17.28 -8.15 -5.88
C GLU A 436 18.36 -7.08 -5.73
N ILE A 437 18.53 -6.23 -6.74
CA ILE A 437 19.34 -5.02 -6.62
C ILE A 437 18.39 -3.84 -6.76
N THR A 438 18.34 -3.01 -5.73
CA THR A 438 17.52 -1.79 -5.66
C THR A 438 18.37 -0.57 -5.35
N ARG A 439 17.76 0.63 -5.26
CA ARG A 439 18.42 1.84 -4.76
C ARG A 439 17.95 2.16 -3.35
N ALA A 440 18.88 2.54 -2.49
CA ALA A 440 18.56 3.03 -1.16
C ALA A 440 17.83 4.37 -1.27
N SER A 441 16.62 4.45 -0.69
CA SER A 441 15.79 5.66 -0.67
C SER A 441 16.22 6.67 0.40
N ARG A 442 17.15 6.31 1.27
CA ARG A 442 17.70 7.12 2.36
C ARG A 442 18.97 6.48 2.93
N ASP A 443 19.72 7.24 3.73
CA ASP A 443 20.81 6.69 4.53
C ASP A 443 20.25 5.67 5.54
N ALA A 444 20.77 4.46 5.53
CA ALA A 444 20.34 3.40 6.43
C ALA A 444 21.45 2.37 6.67
N THR A 445 21.38 1.67 7.81
CA THR A 445 22.13 0.44 8.04
C THR A 445 21.14 -0.70 8.19
N VAL A 446 21.20 -1.68 7.29
CA VAL A 446 20.31 -2.84 7.24
C VAL A 446 21.17 -4.10 7.26
N ASP A 447 20.91 -5.02 8.17
CA ASP A 447 21.65 -6.30 8.34
C ASP A 447 23.19 -6.12 8.45
N GLY A 448 23.64 -4.97 8.99
CA GLY A 448 25.07 -4.62 9.12
C GLY A 448 25.68 -4.00 7.85
N VAL A 449 24.92 -3.82 6.79
CA VAL A 449 25.31 -3.11 5.56
C VAL A 449 24.86 -1.66 5.66
N THR A 450 25.80 -0.71 5.51
CA THR A 450 25.49 0.72 5.47
C THR A 450 25.35 1.16 4.02
N ALA A 451 24.25 1.81 3.70
CA ALA A 451 23.96 2.41 2.40
C ALA A 451 23.65 3.90 2.58
N SER A 452 24.17 4.74 1.71
CA SER A 452 23.76 6.12 1.55
C SER A 452 22.60 6.24 0.57
N GLU A 453 21.85 7.33 0.67
CA GLU A 453 20.76 7.60 -0.28
C GLU A 453 21.27 7.58 -1.73
N GLY A 454 20.57 6.83 -2.59
CA GLY A 454 20.94 6.62 -3.99
C GLY A 454 21.92 5.48 -4.27
N ASP A 455 22.58 4.92 -3.24
CA ASP A 455 23.42 3.74 -3.40
C ASP A 455 22.62 2.54 -3.91
N PHE A 456 23.26 1.67 -4.68
CA PHE A 456 22.71 0.37 -4.99
C PHE A 456 22.86 -0.57 -3.80
N LEU A 457 21.84 -1.36 -3.55
CA LEU A 457 21.78 -2.32 -2.45
C LEU A 457 21.40 -3.69 -3.01
N ALA A 458 22.24 -4.70 -2.79
CA ALA A 458 21.89 -6.10 -3.05
C ALA A 458 21.24 -6.73 -1.84
N ILE A 459 20.13 -7.40 -2.08
CA ILE A 459 19.36 -8.18 -1.10
C ILE A 459 19.29 -9.62 -1.61
N VAL A 460 19.62 -10.58 -0.77
CA VAL A 460 19.57 -12.03 -1.06
C VAL A 460 18.66 -12.68 -0.04
N ASP A 461 17.59 -13.33 -0.48
CA ASP A 461 16.58 -13.96 0.36
C ASP A 461 16.11 -13.02 1.50
N GLY A 462 15.88 -11.75 1.16
CA GLY A 462 15.42 -10.72 2.09
C GLY A 462 16.48 -10.14 3.04
N THR A 463 17.77 -10.53 2.88
CA THR A 463 18.88 -10.04 3.72
C THR A 463 19.83 -9.17 2.90
N ALA A 464 20.19 -7.99 3.41
CA ALA A 464 21.14 -7.10 2.74
C ALA A 464 22.54 -7.73 2.67
N LEU A 465 23.14 -7.75 1.47
CA LEU A 465 24.45 -8.32 1.20
C LEU A 465 25.54 -7.25 1.08
N SER A 466 25.32 -6.24 0.26
CA SER A 466 26.30 -5.17 -0.02
C SER A 466 25.61 -3.92 -0.53
N ALA A 467 26.22 -2.76 -0.31
CA ALA A 467 25.80 -1.48 -0.86
C ALA A 467 26.98 -0.68 -1.39
N ASP A 468 26.80 0.02 -2.51
CA ASP A 468 27.80 0.89 -3.13
C ASP A 468 27.13 1.85 -4.13
N GLU A 469 27.75 3.00 -4.40
CA GLU A 469 27.29 3.93 -5.46
C GLU A 469 27.30 3.32 -6.85
N SER A 470 28.10 2.26 -7.06
CA SER A 470 28.24 1.54 -8.33
C SER A 470 27.44 0.24 -8.34
N LEU A 471 26.46 0.14 -9.23
CA LEU A 471 25.74 -1.12 -9.49
C LEU A 471 26.69 -2.29 -9.78
N TRP A 472 27.79 -2.02 -10.46
CA TRP A 472 28.74 -3.08 -10.84
C TRP A 472 29.48 -3.68 -9.64
N VAL A 473 29.80 -2.86 -8.62
CA VAL A 473 30.42 -3.35 -7.37
C VAL A 473 29.43 -4.24 -6.62
N VAL A 474 28.18 -3.80 -6.53
CA VAL A 474 27.13 -4.56 -5.86
C VAL A 474 26.80 -5.86 -6.59
N LEU A 475 26.69 -5.82 -7.92
CA LEU A 475 26.46 -7.02 -8.74
C LEU A 475 27.64 -7.99 -8.64
N ASP A 476 28.89 -7.51 -8.67
CA ASP A 476 30.07 -8.37 -8.53
C ASP A 476 30.08 -9.08 -7.17
N ALA A 477 29.76 -8.39 -6.08
CA ALA A 477 29.66 -8.99 -4.75
C ALA A 477 28.56 -10.07 -4.70
N LEU A 478 27.42 -9.82 -5.36
CA LEU A 478 26.33 -10.78 -5.46
C LEU A 478 26.73 -12.03 -6.27
N LEU A 479 27.34 -11.84 -7.44
CA LEU A 479 27.78 -12.96 -8.28
C LEU A 479 28.89 -13.78 -7.62
N ASP A 480 29.82 -13.11 -6.92
CA ASP A 480 30.88 -13.80 -6.16
C ASP A 480 30.29 -14.63 -5.00
N ARG A 481 29.21 -14.15 -4.38
CA ARG A 481 28.43 -14.91 -3.38
C ARG A 481 27.81 -16.16 -4.03
N PHE A 482 27.14 -16.03 -5.19
CA PHE A 482 26.53 -17.16 -5.91
C PHE A 482 27.57 -18.23 -6.26
N VAL A 483 28.72 -17.84 -6.82
CA VAL A 483 29.82 -18.76 -7.08
C VAL A 483 30.34 -19.43 -5.82
N GLY A 484 30.46 -18.67 -4.71
CA GLY A 484 30.89 -19.18 -3.41
C GLY A 484 29.93 -20.23 -2.84
N ASP A 485 28.65 -20.10 -3.10
CA ASP A 485 27.60 -21.05 -2.70
C ASP A 485 27.43 -22.22 -3.69
N GLY A 486 28.21 -22.23 -4.79
CA GLY A 486 28.19 -23.30 -5.80
C GLY A 486 27.08 -23.18 -6.83
N LEU A 487 26.39 -22.02 -6.91
CA LEU A 487 25.34 -21.77 -7.90
C LEU A 487 25.98 -21.45 -9.25
N SER A 488 25.46 -22.04 -10.32
CA SER A 488 26.07 -21.99 -11.63
C SER A 488 25.14 -21.53 -12.77
N TYR A 489 23.87 -21.42 -12.48
CA TYR A 489 22.86 -20.88 -13.40
C TYR A 489 22.14 -19.69 -12.76
N VAL A 490 21.89 -18.64 -13.54
CA VAL A 490 21.20 -17.43 -13.10
C VAL A 490 20.15 -17.03 -14.15
N GLN A 491 18.90 -16.93 -13.71
CA GLN A 491 17.90 -16.15 -14.44
C GLN A 491 18.03 -14.69 -13.99
N LEU A 492 18.35 -13.78 -14.89
CA LEU A 492 18.51 -12.36 -14.63
C LEU A 492 17.45 -11.56 -15.39
N ILE A 493 16.69 -10.76 -14.64
CA ILE A 493 15.61 -9.95 -15.17
C ILE A 493 15.98 -8.48 -15.01
N ARG A 494 16.06 -7.78 -16.14
CA ARG A 494 16.42 -6.37 -16.25
C ARG A 494 15.21 -5.48 -16.02
N GLY A 495 15.35 -4.49 -15.15
CA GLY A 495 14.37 -3.44 -14.90
C GLY A 495 14.81 -2.09 -15.45
N GLU A 496 14.10 -1.03 -15.07
CA GLU A 496 14.47 0.33 -15.40
C GLU A 496 15.84 0.69 -14.79
N GLY A 497 16.67 1.35 -15.58
CA GLY A 497 18.03 1.71 -15.16
C GLY A 497 19.03 0.53 -15.12
N ALA A 498 18.65 -0.64 -15.64
CA ALA A 498 19.57 -1.77 -15.78
C ALA A 498 20.63 -1.51 -16.86
N PRO A 499 21.83 -2.10 -16.71
CA PRO A 499 22.84 -2.12 -17.76
C PRO A 499 22.38 -2.85 -19.03
N GLU A 500 23.14 -2.71 -20.11
CA GLU A 500 22.87 -3.44 -21.35
C GLU A 500 23.08 -4.95 -21.17
N GLU A 501 22.31 -5.74 -21.90
CA GLU A 501 22.30 -7.19 -21.77
C GLU A 501 23.66 -7.82 -22.02
N ASP A 502 24.37 -7.34 -23.03
CA ASP A 502 25.68 -7.88 -23.40
C ASP A 502 26.71 -7.71 -22.27
N GLU A 503 26.71 -6.57 -21.60
CA GLU A 503 27.61 -6.31 -20.46
C GLU A 503 27.33 -7.23 -19.27
N LEU A 504 26.05 -7.52 -19.01
CA LEU A 504 25.64 -8.46 -17.97
C LEU A 504 26.06 -9.88 -18.30
N ARG A 505 25.81 -10.32 -19.55
CA ARG A 505 26.21 -11.65 -20.02
C ARG A 505 27.73 -11.86 -19.95
N GLU A 506 28.53 -10.86 -20.34
CA GLU A 506 29.99 -10.93 -20.23
C GLU A 506 30.45 -11.11 -18.77
N ARG A 507 29.84 -10.40 -17.82
CA ARG A 507 30.19 -10.52 -16.39
C ARG A 507 29.85 -11.88 -15.78
N LEU A 508 28.69 -12.42 -16.14
CA LEU A 508 28.24 -13.74 -15.71
C LEU A 508 29.15 -14.82 -16.29
N ALA A 509 29.42 -14.76 -17.60
CA ALA A 509 30.29 -15.69 -18.28
C ALA A 509 31.75 -15.67 -17.76
N ALA A 510 32.28 -14.50 -17.40
CA ALA A 510 33.61 -14.35 -16.79
C ALA A 510 33.75 -15.10 -15.45
N ARG A 511 32.65 -15.40 -14.76
CA ARG A 511 32.57 -16.18 -13.52
C ARG A 511 32.16 -17.64 -13.74
N GLY A 512 31.95 -18.05 -15.01
CA GLY A 512 31.49 -19.39 -15.36
C GLY A 512 30.00 -19.63 -15.02
N ILE A 513 29.23 -18.57 -14.88
CA ILE A 513 27.78 -18.65 -14.63
C ILE A 513 27.05 -18.68 -15.97
N GLU A 514 26.23 -19.71 -16.18
CA GLU A 514 25.26 -19.75 -17.27
C GLU A 514 24.06 -18.88 -16.94
N ALA A 515 23.56 -18.09 -17.91
CA ALA A 515 22.51 -17.15 -17.60
C ALA A 515 21.48 -16.97 -18.71
N ASP A 516 20.22 -16.91 -18.30
CA ASP A 516 19.15 -16.31 -19.08
C ASP A 516 18.92 -14.86 -18.65
N VAL A 517 19.02 -13.95 -19.62
CA VAL A 517 18.81 -12.52 -19.39
C VAL A 517 17.57 -12.08 -20.14
N SER A 518 16.62 -11.49 -19.43
CA SER A 518 15.35 -11.02 -19.97
C SER A 518 15.03 -9.59 -19.54
N TRP A 519 14.07 -8.96 -20.20
CA TRP A 519 13.55 -7.66 -19.82
C TRP A 519 12.25 -7.82 -19.01
N GLY A 520 12.23 -7.36 -17.77
CA GLY A 520 11.06 -7.36 -16.88
C GLY A 520 10.32 -6.01 -16.89
N GLY A 521 11.06 -4.91 -16.98
CA GLY A 521 10.52 -3.55 -17.01
C GLY A 521 9.99 -3.06 -15.65
N GLN A 522 10.45 -3.65 -14.54
CA GLN A 522 10.11 -3.18 -13.18
C GLN A 522 10.86 -1.88 -12.85
N PRO A 523 10.19 -0.90 -12.17
CA PRO A 523 10.76 0.45 -11.98
C PRO A 523 11.78 0.55 -10.84
N HIS A 524 11.63 -0.21 -9.76
CA HIS A 524 12.42 -0.02 -8.53
C HIS A 524 13.64 -0.92 -8.41
N TYR A 525 13.70 -1.96 -9.22
CA TYR A 525 14.74 -2.97 -9.18
C TYR A 525 15.43 -3.03 -10.54
N PRO A 526 16.60 -2.37 -10.71
CA PRO A 526 17.39 -2.52 -11.92
C PRO A 526 17.64 -3.97 -12.29
N LEU A 527 17.88 -4.84 -11.29
CA LEU A 527 18.10 -6.26 -11.51
C LEU A 527 17.34 -7.11 -10.49
N LEU A 528 16.65 -8.13 -10.99
CA LEU A 528 16.11 -9.24 -10.21
C LEU A 528 16.80 -10.53 -10.68
N LEU A 529 17.16 -11.40 -9.75
CA LEU A 529 17.90 -12.62 -10.05
C LEU A 529 17.32 -13.82 -9.29
N SER A 530 17.29 -14.97 -9.94
CA SER A 530 17.21 -16.27 -9.27
C SER A 530 18.40 -17.11 -9.69
N ALA A 531 19.03 -17.77 -8.73
CA ALA A 531 20.23 -18.58 -8.95
C ALA A 531 20.02 -20.01 -8.46
N GLU A 532 20.56 -20.99 -9.22
CA GLU A 532 20.53 -22.43 -8.93
C GLU A 532 21.93 -23.05 -8.99
#